data_6a9839ba1c20d0e03c056d7089a079d1
#
_entry.id   6a9839ba1c20d0e03c056d7089a079d1
#
_cell.length_a   1.000
_cell.length_b   1.000
_cell.length_c   1.000
_cell.angle_alpha   90.00
_cell.angle_beta   90.00
_cell.angle_gamma   90.00
#
_symmetry.space_group_name_H-M   'P 1'
#
loop_
_entity.id
_entity.type
_entity.pdbx_description
1 polymer ?
#
loop_
_entity_poly.entity_id
_entity_poly.type
_entity_poly.pdbx_seq_one_letter_code
_entity_poly.pdbx_strand_id
1 'polypeptide(L)'
;MAIQIGRREFIVTLGGTAAAWPLVVSAQQPTKRPAIDLDEVGAGSMTPQEFETSFPKVMAWIQQTLWTHKTLARPVTAKNFRRLPLYFSKAQIEAAKFVVVDRIPVPPLSSMGLSRFKEFERGDYEGNAYLDTYFLKRARADDESLHFHEMIHLVQWRLLGAEAFLAMYADGLEKFGYRNSPLERMAYDAQELFARSAPVFDAEKLVADKLAVL
;
A
#
# COMPACT_ATOMS: atom_id res chain seq x y z
N MET A 1 -31.28 27.56 -5.14
CA MET A 1 -31.94 26.26 -5.30
C MET A 1 -30.85 25.20 -5.12
N ALA A 2 -30.71 24.66 -3.90
CA ALA A 2 -29.61 23.77 -3.55
C ALA A 2 -30.09 22.32 -3.69
N ILE A 3 -29.39 21.52 -4.51
CA ILE A 3 -29.70 20.11 -4.67
C ILE A 3 -28.84 19.33 -3.67
N GLN A 4 -29.52 18.75 -2.70
CA GLN A 4 -28.95 17.88 -1.68
C GLN A 4 -28.94 16.45 -2.23
N ILE A 5 -27.76 15.89 -2.50
CA ILE A 5 -27.60 14.49 -2.93
C ILE A 5 -27.38 13.64 -1.68
N GLY A 6 -28.36 12.78 -1.40
CA GLY A 6 -28.40 11.91 -0.24
C GLY A 6 -27.38 10.78 -0.30
N ARG A 7 -26.75 10.52 0.85
CA ARG A 7 -25.94 9.33 1.12
C ARG A 7 -26.80 8.08 0.97
N ARG A 8 -26.45 7.17 0.06
CA ARG A 8 -26.98 5.81 0.04
C ARG A 8 -26.07 4.92 0.87
N GLU A 9 -26.57 4.50 2.00
CA GLU A 9 -25.98 3.43 2.79
C GLU A 9 -26.22 2.10 2.06
N PHE A 10 -25.17 1.40 1.69
CA PHE A 10 -25.27 0.02 1.25
C PHE A 10 -25.10 -0.90 2.47
N ILE A 11 -26.23 -1.42 2.96
CA ILE A 11 -26.23 -2.53 3.92
C ILE A 11 -26.13 -3.82 3.11
N VAL A 12 -24.98 -4.48 3.14
CA VAL A 12 -24.82 -5.85 2.68
C VAL A 12 -25.03 -6.76 3.88
N THR A 13 -26.20 -7.37 3.96
CA THR A 13 -26.51 -8.39 4.97
C THR A 13 -25.95 -9.72 4.49
N LEU A 14 -24.73 -10.06 4.88
CA LEU A 14 -24.22 -11.43 4.82
C LEU A 14 -24.36 -12.02 6.21
N GLY A 15 -25.21 -13.03 6.36
CA GLY A 15 -25.39 -13.80 7.58
C GLY A 15 -24.11 -14.60 7.90
N GLY A 16 -23.35 -14.12 8.85
CA GLY A 16 -22.21 -14.74 9.47
C GLY A 16 -21.70 -13.77 10.52
N THR A 17 -21.50 -14.22 11.75
CA THR A 17 -21.04 -13.42 12.88
C THR A 17 -19.67 -12.81 12.58
N ALA A 18 -19.66 -11.66 11.91
CA ALA A 18 -18.48 -10.84 11.72
C ALA A 18 -18.24 -10.05 13.01
N ALA A 19 -17.16 -10.39 13.71
CA ALA A 19 -16.65 -9.54 14.78
C ALA A 19 -16.34 -8.16 14.17
N ALA A 20 -17.14 -7.17 14.53
CA ALA A 20 -16.93 -5.78 14.12
C ALA A 20 -15.60 -5.29 14.69
N TRP A 21 -14.66 -4.97 13.84
CA TRP A 21 -13.47 -4.22 14.22
C TRP A 21 -13.88 -2.77 14.47
N PRO A 22 -13.54 -2.20 15.62
CA PRO A 22 -13.73 -0.78 15.81
C PRO A 22 -12.72 -0.05 14.92
N LEU A 23 -13.21 0.56 13.85
CA LEU A 23 -12.50 1.62 13.15
C LEU A 23 -12.45 2.84 14.09
N VAL A 24 -11.47 2.87 14.99
CA VAL A 24 -11.10 4.12 15.65
C VAL A 24 -10.26 4.90 14.65
N VAL A 25 -10.94 5.52 13.70
CA VAL A 25 -10.37 6.58 12.88
C VAL A 25 -10.47 7.86 13.69
N SER A 26 -9.44 8.16 14.49
CA SER A 26 -9.19 9.54 14.91
C SER A 26 -8.50 10.23 13.72
N ALA A 27 -9.33 10.71 12.80
CA ALA A 27 -8.88 11.43 11.63
C ALA A 27 -8.65 12.90 12.00
N GLN A 28 -7.41 13.28 12.21
CA GLN A 28 -7.00 14.60 11.76
C GLN A 28 -6.81 14.48 10.24
N GLN A 29 -7.79 14.98 9.49
CA GLN A 29 -7.70 15.06 8.03
C GLN A 29 -6.58 16.02 7.65
N PRO A 30 -5.57 15.60 6.85
CA PRO A 30 -4.73 16.56 6.19
C PRO A 30 -5.59 17.36 5.20
N THR A 31 -5.58 18.66 5.34
CA THR A 31 -6.23 19.61 4.47
C THR A 31 -5.59 19.54 3.07
N LYS A 32 -6.35 19.07 2.10
CA LYS A 32 -6.04 18.91 0.67
C LYS A 32 -5.43 17.55 0.29
N ARG A 33 -6.33 16.61 -0.11
CA ARG A 33 -5.94 15.49 -0.97
C ARG A 33 -5.44 16.06 -2.29
N PRO A 34 -4.31 15.58 -2.85
CA PRO A 34 -4.02 15.87 -4.25
C PRO A 34 -5.19 15.32 -5.08
N ALA A 35 -5.83 16.18 -5.86
CA ALA A 35 -6.79 15.75 -6.86
C ALA A 35 -5.99 15.09 -7.98
N ILE A 36 -6.07 13.75 -8.07
CA ILE A 36 -5.58 13.03 -9.24
C ILE A 36 -6.59 13.35 -10.34
N ASP A 37 -6.14 14.05 -11.38
CA ASP A 37 -6.93 14.27 -12.56
C ASP A 37 -6.95 12.97 -13.37
N LEU A 38 -8.04 12.21 -13.25
CA LEU A 38 -8.21 10.95 -13.96
C LEU A 38 -8.46 11.15 -15.47
N ASP A 39 -8.59 12.39 -15.94
CA ASP A 39 -8.87 12.70 -17.34
C ASP A 39 -7.60 12.84 -18.22
N GLU A 40 -6.38 12.85 -17.64
CA GLU A 40 -5.11 12.83 -18.41
C GLU A 40 -4.59 11.42 -18.73
N VAL A 41 -5.47 10.44 -18.89
CA VAL A 41 -5.09 9.07 -19.18
C VAL A 41 -4.83 8.90 -20.69
N GLY A 42 -3.56 8.81 -21.08
CA GLY A 42 -3.13 8.57 -22.46
C GLY A 42 -3.63 7.22 -22.99
N ALA A 43 -3.71 7.08 -24.33
CA ALA A 43 -4.15 5.86 -25.01
C ALA A 43 -3.29 4.65 -24.58
N GLY A 44 -3.87 3.77 -23.76
CA GLY A 44 -3.21 2.57 -23.22
C GLY A 44 -3.28 2.44 -21.70
N SER A 45 -3.53 3.52 -20.97
CA SER A 45 -3.65 3.50 -19.50
C SER A 45 -4.99 2.92 -19.04
N MET A 46 -5.01 2.41 -17.80
CA MET A 46 -6.24 1.93 -17.15
C MET A 46 -7.28 3.05 -17.12
N THR A 47 -8.44 2.80 -17.73
CA THR A 47 -9.53 3.78 -17.71
C THR A 47 -10.17 3.87 -16.32
N PRO A 48 -10.82 4.99 -15.95
CA PRO A 48 -11.58 5.11 -14.70
C PRO A 48 -12.59 3.97 -14.52
N GLN A 49 -13.31 3.59 -15.59
CA GLN A 49 -14.28 2.50 -15.56
C GLN A 49 -13.67 1.12 -15.30
N GLU A 50 -12.48 0.85 -15.87
CA GLU A 50 -11.73 -0.40 -15.59
C GLU A 50 -11.26 -0.41 -14.14
N PHE A 51 -10.79 0.71 -13.62
CA PHE A 51 -10.39 0.85 -12.23
C PHE A 51 -11.58 0.63 -11.28
N GLU A 52 -12.70 1.31 -11.48
CA GLU A 52 -13.92 1.15 -10.68
C GLU A 52 -14.42 -0.30 -10.65
N THR A 53 -14.30 -1.01 -11.76
CA THR A 53 -14.72 -2.41 -11.89
C THR A 53 -13.76 -3.38 -11.21
N SER A 54 -12.45 -3.10 -11.23
CA SER A 54 -11.42 -3.99 -10.72
C SER A 54 -11.03 -3.72 -9.27
N PHE A 55 -11.10 -2.48 -8.82
CA PHE A 55 -10.74 -2.07 -7.47
C PHE A 55 -11.40 -2.91 -6.37
N PRO A 56 -12.73 -3.16 -6.37
CA PRO A 56 -13.36 -3.99 -5.36
C PRO A 56 -12.83 -5.42 -5.34
N LYS A 57 -12.48 -5.99 -6.50
CA LYS A 57 -11.93 -7.35 -6.62
C LYS A 57 -10.53 -7.42 -6.03
N VAL A 58 -9.68 -6.43 -6.34
CA VAL A 58 -8.33 -6.33 -5.79
C VAL A 58 -8.38 -6.14 -4.29
N MET A 59 -9.23 -5.25 -3.79
CA MET A 59 -9.41 -5.01 -2.36
C MET A 59 -9.93 -6.24 -1.61
N ALA A 60 -10.90 -6.96 -2.18
CA ALA A 60 -11.40 -8.20 -1.59
C ALA A 60 -10.30 -9.26 -1.49
N TRP A 61 -9.46 -9.37 -2.52
CA TRP A 61 -8.31 -10.27 -2.51
C TRP A 61 -7.27 -9.86 -1.44
N ILE A 62 -6.95 -8.56 -1.33
CA ILE A 62 -6.04 -8.03 -0.30
C ILE A 62 -6.57 -8.40 1.10
N GLN A 63 -7.84 -8.09 1.38
CA GLN A 63 -8.48 -8.38 2.67
C GLN A 63 -8.47 -9.88 2.98
N GLN A 64 -8.79 -10.73 2.01
CA GLN A 64 -8.73 -12.18 2.15
C GLN A 64 -7.31 -12.67 2.42
N THR A 65 -6.31 -12.10 1.74
CA THR A 65 -4.89 -12.43 1.94
C THR A 65 -4.44 -12.08 3.34
N LEU A 66 -4.75 -10.88 3.82
CA LEU A 66 -4.45 -10.45 5.19
C LEU A 66 -5.17 -11.33 6.24
N TRP A 67 -6.42 -11.66 6.01
CA TRP A 67 -7.18 -12.57 6.88
C TRP A 67 -6.56 -13.96 6.97
N THR A 68 -6.19 -14.53 5.83
CA THR A 68 -5.56 -15.86 5.75
C THR A 68 -4.24 -15.92 6.52
N HIS A 69 -3.48 -14.82 6.52
CA HIS A 69 -2.17 -14.76 7.17
C HIS A 69 -2.19 -14.11 8.56
N LYS A 70 -3.37 -13.76 9.10
CA LYS A 70 -3.49 -13.00 10.36
C LYS A 70 -2.79 -13.65 11.57
N THR A 71 -2.76 -14.98 11.63
CA THR A 71 -2.10 -15.71 12.73
C THR A 71 -0.58 -15.77 12.60
N LEU A 72 -0.05 -15.48 11.40
CA LEU A 72 1.38 -15.42 11.11
C LEU A 72 1.89 -13.98 11.20
N ALA A 73 1.00 -12.99 11.20
CA ALA A 73 1.37 -11.58 11.27
C ALA A 73 1.98 -11.25 12.65
N ARG A 74 3.13 -10.62 12.62
CA ARG A 74 3.91 -10.20 13.79
C ARG A 74 4.08 -8.69 13.78
N PRO A 75 4.02 -8.02 14.96
CA PRO A 75 4.31 -6.60 15.01
C PRO A 75 5.78 -6.33 14.66
N VAL A 76 6.04 -5.22 13.99
CA VAL A 76 7.42 -4.82 13.61
C VAL A 76 8.29 -4.62 14.85
N THR A 77 7.71 -4.21 15.97
CA THR A 77 8.39 -4.12 17.28
C THR A 77 9.05 -5.43 17.71
N ALA A 78 8.56 -6.59 17.27
CA ALA A 78 9.14 -7.88 17.61
C ALA A 78 10.54 -8.12 17.00
N LYS A 79 10.95 -7.31 16.02
CA LYS A 79 12.30 -7.39 15.42
C LYS A 79 13.38 -6.69 16.23
N ASN A 80 13.01 -5.78 17.13
CA ASN A 80 13.95 -4.98 17.91
C ASN A 80 15.03 -4.28 17.07
N PHE A 81 14.66 -3.80 15.88
CA PHE A 81 15.57 -3.05 15.02
C PHE A 81 16.04 -1.77 15.71
N ARG A 82 17.33 -1.42 15.51
CA ARG A 82 17.93 -0.25 16.17
C ARG A 82 17.79 1.02 15.34
N ARG A 83 17.78 0.90 14.02
CA ARG A 83 17.79 2.04 13.11
C ARG A 83 16.38 2.41 12.64
N LEU A 84 15.57 1.42 12.29
CA LEU A 84 14.22 1.63 11.78
C LEU A 84 13.39 2.62 12.63
N PRO A 85 13.35 2.51 13.99
CA PRO A 85 12.58 3.42 14.83
C PRO A 85 13.05 4.88 14.82
N LEU A 86 14.20 5.18 14.23
CA LEU A 86 14.70 6.55 14.12
C LEU A 86 14.01 7.33 12.98
N TYR A 87 13.42 6.61 12.03
CA TYR A 87 12.84 7.18 10.80
C TYR A 87 11.31 7.23 10.81
N PHE A 88 10.67 6.44 11.65
CA PHE A 88 9.22 6.32 11.75
C PHE A 88 8.75 6.66 13.15
N SER A 89 7.59 7.28 13.28
CA SER A 89 7.00 7.55 14.58
C SER A 89 6.71 6.24 15.35
N LYS A 90 6.67 6.34 16.68
CA LYS A 90 6.31 5.19 17.52
C LYS A 90 4.97 4.57 17.10
N ALA A 91 3.98 5.41 16.80
CA ALA A 91 2.66 4.94 16.36
C ALA A 91 2.72 4.13 15.05
N GLN A 92 3.57 4.53 14.09
CA GLN A 92 3.76 3.80 12.83
C GLN A 92 4.40 2.43 13.07
N ILE A 93 5.45 2.37 13.90
CA ILE A 93 6.12 1.11 14.24
C ILE A 93 5.18 0.14 14.97
N GLU A 94 4.37 0.66 15.91
CA GLU A 94 3.42 -0.15 16.69
C GLU A 94 2.23 -0.65 15.85
N ALA A 95 1.78 0.12 14.87
CA ALA A 95 0.68 -0.25 13.98
C ALA A 95 1.12 -1.25 12.89
N ALA A 96 2.38 -1.21 12.47
CA ALA A 96 2.90 -2.00 11.37
C ALA A 96 3.08 -3.47 11.72
N LYS A 97 2.72 -4.35 10.78
CA LYS A 97 2.87 -5.80 10.89
C LYS A 97 3.65 -6.35 9.71
N PHE A 98 4.31 -7.47 9.92
CA PHE A 98 4.94 -8.22 8.85
C PHE A 98 4.59 -9.72 8.93
N VAL A 99 4.62 -10.36 7.76
CA VAL A 99 4.42 -11.80 7.60
C VAL A 99 5.61 -12.36 6.83
N VAL A 100 6.19 -13.45 7.33
CA VAL A 100 7.27 -14.16 6.63
C VAL A 100 6.67 -15.32 5.84
N VAL A 101 6.93 -15.34 4.54
CA VAL A 101 6.43 -16.34 3.59
C VAL A 101 7.54 -16.91 2.72
N ASP A 102 7.28 -18.05 2.08
CA ASP A 102 8.22 -18.61 1.11
C ASP A 102 8.04 -17.96 -0.28
N ARG A 103 6.81 -17.53 -0.59
CA ARG A 103 6.46 -16.77 -1.80
C ARG A 103 5.58 -15.59 -1.45
N ILE A 104 5.93 -14.42 -1.96
CA ILE A 104 5.15 -13.20 -1.77
C ILE A 104 3.78 -13.35 -2.44
N PRO A 105 2.66 -13.12 -1.72
CA PRO A 105 1.34 -13.14 -2.33
C PRO A 105 1.16 -11.92 -3.25
N VAL A 106 0.74 -12.17 -4.48
CA VAL A 106 0.43 -11.15 -5.50
C VAL A 106 -0.98 -11.42 -6.02
N PRO A 107 -1.82 -10.40 -6.21
CA PRO A 107 -3.17 -10.60 -6.70
C PRO A 107 -3.17 -11.21 -8.11
N PRO A 108 -4.09 -12.15 -8.41
CA PRO A 108 -4.20 -12.78 -9.73
C PRO A 108 -4.90 -11.82 -10.71
N LEU A 109 -4.21 -10.74 -11.06
CA LEU A 109 -4.74 -9.59 -11.81
C LEU A 109 -5.33 -10.00 -13.16
N SER A 110 -4.70 -10.96 -13.84
CA SER A 110 -5.21 -11.48 -15.13
C SER A 110 -6.62 -12.06 -15.00
N SER A 111 -6.92 -12.79 -13.93
CA SER A 111 -8.24 -13.35 -13.67
C SER A 111 -9.27 -12.30 -13.23
N MET A 112 -8.80 -11.13 -12.80
CA MET A 112 -9.65 -9.99 -12.40
C MET A 112 -10.00 -9.06 -13.60
N GLY A 113 -9.50 -9.38 -14.81
CA GLY A 113 -9.70 -8.57 -16.01
C GLY A 113 -8.54 -7.61 -16.30
N LEU A 114 -7.45 -7.69 -15.54
CA LEU A 114 -6.30 -6.81 -15.59
C LEU A 114 -5.08 -7.51 -16.22
N SER A 115 -5.26 -8.18 -17.37
CA SER A 115 -4.22 -8.98 -18.04
C SER A 115 -2.97 -8.16 -18.46
N ARG A 116 -3.09 -6.83 -18.57
CA ARG A 116 -1.97 -5.93 -18.84
C ARG A 116 -0.91 -5.97 -17.75
N PHE A 117 -1.27 -6.32 -16.51
CA PHE A 117 -0.35 -6.45 -15.37
C PHE A 117 0.18 -7.88 -15.15
N LYS A 118 0.11 -8.74 -16.16
CA LYS A 118 0.55 -10.13 -16.08
C LYS A 118 2.03 -10.29 -15.70
N GLU A 119 2.87 -9.39 -16.16
CA GLU A 119 4.30 -9.39 -15.79
C GLU A 119 4.49 -9.09 -14.31
N PHE A 120 3.74 -8.13 -13.76
CA PHE A 120 3.72 -7.88 -12.32
C PHE A 120 3.18 -9.09 -11.55
N GLU A 121 2.08 -9.71 -11.99
CA GLU A 121 1.49 -10.89 -11.34
C GLU A 121 2.49 -12.06 -11.24
N ARG A 122 3.39 -12.21 -12.23
CA ARG A 122 4.39 -13.27 -12.29
C ARG A 122 5.71 -12.95 -11.63
N GLY A 123 5.87 -11.72 -11.17
CA GLY A 123 7.10 -11.24 -10.56
C GLY A 123 7.49 -12.07 -9.33
N ASP A 124 8.79 -12.16 -9.10
CA ASP A 124 9.36 -12.79 -7.91
C ASP A 124 9.91 -11.70 -6.98
N TYR A 125 9.07 -11.23 -6.08
CA TYR A 125 9.36 -10.13 -5.18
C TYR A 125 10.00 -10.59 -3.88
N GLU A 126 10.84 -9.75 -3.28
CA GLU A 126 11.44 -9.99 -1.97
C GLU A 126 10.50 -9.55 -0.82
N GLY A 127 9.66 -8.53 -1.09
CA GLY A 127 8.62 -8.04 -0.20
C GLY A 127 7.44 -7.45 -0.97
N ASN A 128 6.33 -7.20 -0.29
CA ASN A 128 5.18 -6.46 -0.81
C ASN A 128 4.29 -6.01 0.36
N ALA A 129 3.70 -4.83 0.27
CA ALA A 129 2.91 -4.21 1.32
C ALA A 129 1.43 -4.06 0.96
N TYR A 130 0.55 -4.37 1.91
CA TYR A 130 -0.89 -4.20 1.83
C TYR A 130 -1.43 -3.54 3.09
N LEU A 131 -1.93 -2.33 2.99
CA LEU A 131 -2.53 -1.56 4.09
C LEU A 131 -1.55 -1.33 5.26
N ASP A 132 -1.70 -2.07 6.37
CA ASP A 132 -0.87 -1.99 7.57
C ASP A 132 0.12 -3.16 7.72
N THR A 133 0.17 -4.06 6.74
CA THR A 133 0.90 -5.31 6.83
C THR A 133 1.71 -5.54 5.55
N TYR A 134 2.96 -5.93 5.70
CA TYR A 134 3.79 -6.33 4.57
C TYR A 134 4.27 -7.77 4.69
N PHE A 135 4.58 -8.35 3.55
CA PHE A 135 5.07 -9.71 3.40
C PHE A 135 6.54 -9.69 3.01
N LEU A 136 7.32 -10.59 3.57
CA LEU A 136 8.75 -10.73 3.25
C LEU A 136 9.07 -12.19 2.95
N LYS A 137 9.92 -12.43 1.96
CA LYS A 137 10.50 -13.75 1.78
C LYS A 137 11.32 -14.15 3.01
N ARG A 138 11.26 -15.43 3.36
CA ARG A 138 11.99 -16.01 4.50
C ARG A 138 13.48 -15.68 4.49
N ALA A 139 14.11 -15.73 3.32
CA ALA A 139 15.54 -15.42 3.17
C ALA A 139 15.90 -13.97 3.51
N ARG A 140 14.92 -13.06 3.51
CA ARG A 140 15.10 -11.62 3.76
C ARG A 140 14.41 -11.14 5.04
N ALA A 141 13.92 -12.08 5.86
CA ALA A 141 13.12 -11.75 7.04
C ALA A 141 13.84 -10.93 8.12
N ASP A 142 15.16 -10.89 8.10
CA ASP A 142 15.99 -10.14 9.05
C ASP A 142 16.70 -8.92 8.42
N ASP A 143 16.42 -8.63 7.16
CA ASP A 143 17.00 -7.47 6.44
C ASP A 143 16.27 -6.17 6.84
N GLU A 144 16.85 -5.42 7.77
CA GLU A 144 16.30 -4.15 8.25
C GLU A 144 16.07 -3.14 7.11
N SER A 145 16.92 -3.16 6.07
CA SER A 145 16.80 -2.28 4.91
C SER A 145 15.55 -2.62 4.06
N LEU A 146 15.22 -3.90 3.91
CA LEU A 146 13.99 -4.31 3.24
C LEU A 146 12.75 -3.99 4.10
N HIS A 147 12.82 -4.19 5.42
CA HIS A 147 11.75 -3.74 6.32
C HIS A 147 11.53 -2.23 6.20
N PHE A 148 12.60 -1.44 6.07
CA PHE A 148 12.49 0.01 5.85
C PHE A 148 11.74 0.33 4.55
N HIS A 149 12.06 -0.35 3.45
CA HIS A 149 11.40 -0.20 2.15
C HIS A 149 9.89 -0.46 2.28
N GLU A 150 9.52 -1.59 2.86
CA GLU A 150 8.11 -1.96 3.04
C GLU A 150 7.37 -0.99 3.96
N MET A 151 8.04 -0.46 4.98
CA MET A 151 7.46 0.57 5.85
C MET A 151 7.17 1.88 5.10
N ILE A 152 7.97 2.25 4.08
CA ILE A 152 7.65 3.39 3.20
C ILE A 152 6.33 3.14 2.48
N HIS A 153 6.11 1.93 1.96
CA HIS A 153 4.82 1.58 1.34
C HIS A 153 3.65 1.67 2.33
N LEU A 154 3.81 1.26 3.60
CA LEU A 154 2.75 1.45 4.60
C LEU A 154 2.42 2.94 4.82
N VAL A 155 3.43 3.81 4.79
CA VAL A 155 3.22 5.27 4.86
C VAL A 155 2.45 5.76 3.64
N GLN A 156 2.80 5.30 2.44
CA GLN A 156 2.09 5.64 1.20
C GLN A 156 0.63 5.19 1.24
N TRP A 157 0.37 3.93 1.66
CA TRP A 157 -0.99 3.41 1.84
C TRP A 157 -1.82 4.28 2.79
N ARG A 158 -1.21 4.70 3.90
CA ARG A 158 -1.89 5.51 4.91
C ARG A 158 -2.18 6.94 4.42
N LEU A 159 -1.24 7.57 3.73
CA LEU A 159 -1.39 8.95 3.26
C LEU A 159 -2.35 9.06 2.07
N LEU A 160 -2.29 8.12 1.14
CA LEU A 160 -3.13 8.12 -0.06
C LEU A 160 -4.52 7.50 0.19
N GLY A 161 -4.60 6.52 1.09
CA GLY A 161 -5.75 5.62 1.17
C GLY A 161 -5.73 4.58 0.04
N ALA A 162 -6.56 3.55 0.17
CA ALA A 162 -6.50 2.39 -0.69
C ALA A 162 -6.77 2.70 -2.17
N GLU A 163 -7.76 3.53 -2.45
CA GLU A 163 -8.17 3.86 -3.81
C GLU A 163 -7.08 4.63 -4.56
N ALA A 164 -6.59 5.74 -3.99
CA ALA A 164 -5.56 6.53 -4.62
C ALA A 164 -4.22 5.78 -4.70
N PHE A 165 -3.86 5.00 -3.67
CA PHE A 165 -2.65 4.17 -3.73
C PHE A 165 -2.71 3.19 -4.90
N LEU A 166 -3.79 2.41 -5.04
CA LEU A 166 -3.91 1.42 -6.11
C LEU A 166 -4.00 2.05 -7.49
N ALA A 167 -4.69 3.20 -7.63
CA ALA A 167 -4.73 3.95 -8.88
C ALA A 167 -3.34 4.43 -9.32
N MET A 168 -2.60 5.09 -8.41
CA MET A 168 -1.23 5.55 -8.69
C MET A 168 -0.27 4.40 -8.95
N TYR A 169 -0.41 3.30 -8.21
CA TYR A 169 0.44 2.12 -8.39
C TYR A 169 0.21 1.48 -9.77
N ALA A 170 -1.05 1.31 -10.17
CA ALA A 170 -1.42 0.77 -11.48
C ALA A 170 -0.93 1.65 -12.63
N ASP A 171 -1.18 2.96 -12.55
CA ASP A 171 -0.70 3.93 -13.54
C ASP A 171 0.84 3.93 -13.64
N GLY A 172 1.51 3.90 -12.50
CA GLY A 172 2.97 3.82 -12.43
C GLY A 172 3.53 2.54 -13.04
N LEU A 173 2.92 1.37 -12.75
CA LEU A 173 3.30 0.09 -13.36
C LEU A 173 3.16 0.13 -14.89
N GLU A 174 2.08 0.71 -15.39
CA GLU A 174 1.77 0.77 -16.81
C GLU A 174 2.71 1.70 -17.57
N LYS A 175 2.99 2.88 -17.03
CA LYS A 175 3.82 3.90 -17.67
C LYS A 175 5.32 3.65 -17.54
N PHE A 176 5.77 3.13 -16.41
CA PHE A 176 7.20 3.09 -16.06
C PHE A 176 7.71 1.69 -15.71
N GLY A 177 6.83 0.70 -15.62
CA GLY A 177 7.16 -0.63 -15.09
C GLY A 177 7.39 -0.61 -13.58
N TYR A 178 7.58 -1.79 -12.98
CA TYR A 178 7.62 -1.97 -11.53
C TYR A 178 8.63 -1.06 -10.84
N ARG A 179 9.92 -1.22 -11.15
CA ARG A 179 11.02 -0.56 -10.41
C ARG A 179 11.06 0.96 -10.59
N ASN A 180 10.52 1.47 -11.69
CA ASN A 180 10.54 2.90 -12.01
C ASN A 180 9.19 3.57 -11.76
N SER A 181 8.19 2.82 -11.30
CA SER A 181 6.91 3.44 -10.89
C SER A 181 7.15 4.44 -9.76
N PRO A 182 6.42 5.55 -9.72
CA PRO A 182 6.70 6.63 -8.77
C PRO A 182 6.72 6.18 -7.30
N LEU A 183 5.79 5.31 -6.91
CA LEU A 183 5.71 4.83 -5.52
C LEU A 183 6.88 3.91 -5.16
N GLU A 184 7.27 2.99 -6.07
CA GLU A 184 8.42 2.10 -5.88
C GLU A 184 9.73 2.90 -5.86
N ARG A 185 9.91 3.80 -6.82
CA ARG A 185 11.10 4.63 -6.89
C ARG A 185 11.29 5.46 -5.62
N MET A 186 10.20 6.01 -5.08
CA MET A 186 10.24 6.72 -3.81
C MET A 186 10.73 5.82 -2.67
N ALA A 187 10.27 4.58 -2.61
CA ALA A 187 10.67 3.61 -1.59
C ALA A 187 12.14 3.18 -1.77
N TYR A 188 12.58 2.93 -3.01
CA TYR A 188 13.99 2.60 -3.30
C TYR A 188 14.93 3.76 -2.98
N ASP A 189 14.59 4.99 -3.37
CA ASP A 189 15.40 6.18 -3.06
C ASP A 189 15.56 6.37 -1.55
N ALA A 190 14.47 6.22 -0.79
CA ALA A 190 14.50 6.33 0.66
C ALA A 190 15.29 5.17 1.31
N GLN A 191 15.14 3.94 0.79
CA GLN A 191 15.91 2.78 1.22
C GLN A 191 17.42 2.98 0.98
N GLU A 192 17.79 3.57 -0.14
CA GLU A 192 19.21 3.87 -0.44
C GLU A 192 19.80 4.86 0.56
N LEU A 193 19.06 5.93 0.92
CA LEU A 193 19.47 6.85 1.99
C LEU A 193 19.62 6.12 3.33
N PHE A 194 18.70 5.26 3.68
CA PHE A 194 18.78 4.42 4.87
C PHE A 194 20.00 3.51 4.82
N ALA A 195 20.26 2.79 3.73
CA ALA A 195 21.36 1.86 3.58
C ALA A 195 22.75 2.55 3.69
N ARG A 196 22.88 3.74 3.12
CA ARG A 196 24.11 4.56 3.16
C ARG A 196 24.36 5.24 4.51
N SER A 197 23.49 5.04 5.50
CA SER A 197 23.58 5.73 6.80
C SER A 197 23.57 7.26 6.65
N ALA A 198 22.78 7.77 5.71
CA ALA A 198 22.52 9.19 5.58
C ALA A 198 21.96 9.77 6.89
N PRO A 199 22.00 11.09 7.10
CA PRO A 199 21.38 11.70 8.26
C PRO A 199 19.92 11.23 8.42
N VAL A 200 19.51 10.96 9.67
CA VAL A 200 18.15 10.52 9.98
C VAL A 200 17.14 11.56 9.50
N PHE A 201 16.07 11.11 8.89
CA PHE A 201 14.97 11.93 8.39
C PHE A 201 13.62 11.35 8.83
N ASP A 202 12.59 12.18 8.83
CA ASP A 202 11.21 11.75 9.03
C ASP A 202 10.68 11.13 7.74
N ALA A 203 10.44 9.81 7.76
CA ALA A 203 10.00 9.07 6.58
C ALA A 203 8.59 9.48 6.13
N GLU A 204 7.69 9.82 7.07
CA GLU A 204 6.35 10.30 6.73
C GLU A 204 6.41 11.64 6.02
N LYS A 205 7.19 12.59 6.56
CA LYS A 205 7.37 13.88 5.93
C LYS A 205 7.98 13.75 4.54
N LEU A 206 9.01 12.92 4.39
CA LEU A 206 9.65 12.66 3.08
C LEU A 206 8.63 12.14 2.06
N VAL A 207 7.81 11.16 2.45
CA VAL A 207 6.77 10.60 1.57
C VAL A 207 5.71 11.66 1.25
N ALA A 208 5.22 12.40 2.24
CA ALA A 208 4.23 13.46 2.03
C ALA A 208 4.72 14.54 1.09
N ASP A 209 5.96 15.02 1.28
CA ASP A 209 6.57 16.04 0.42
C ASP A 209 6.72 15.54 -1.03
N LYS A 210 7.11 14.27 -1.23
CA LYS A 210 7.23 13.67 -2.57
C LYS A 210 5.87 13.44 -3.23
N LEU A 211 4.86 13.00 -2.49
CA LEU A 211 3.50 12.83 -3.01
C LEU A 211 2.84 14.15 -3.42
N ALA A 212 3.21 15.26 -2.80
CA ALA A 212 2.67 16.58 -3.12
C ALA A 212 3.11 17.12 -4.49
N VAL A 213 4.12 16.52 -5.12
CA VAL A 213 4.70 16.93 -6.42
C VAL A 213 4.53 15.88 -7.52
N LEU A 214 3.86 14.77 -7.26
CA LEU A 214 3.44 13.77 -8.24
C LEU A 214 2.09 14.11 -8.84
#